data_bcf7b1911a35405cffacb0d4af0dc81c
#
_entry.id   bcf7b1911a35405cffacb0d4af0dc81c
#
_cell.length_a   1.000
_cell.length_b   1.000
_cell.length_c   1.000
_cell.angle_alpha   90.00
_cell.angle_beta   90.00
_cell.angle_gamma   90.00
#
_symmetry.space_group_name_H-M   'P 1'
#
loop_
_entity.id
_entity.type
_entity.pdbx_description
1 polymer ?
#
loop_
_entity_poly.entity_id
_entity_poly.type
_entity_poly.pdbx_seq_one_letter_code
_entity_poly.pdbx_strand_id
1 'polypeptide(L)'
;MNTSFLIHANQALAFDDFLSYMEIPSLVLDFVSETPDSLHWYFHREGTSTTLFSINYNLQETYEVSIDNLASYDDLKFFPYLVDSLSKFLNGTLDIDHIYEELNEDWIEETIADEVAYLKATLTILPKYFLAQPMDDLAYVSLDTLAPFGVNLHSSTPRIYGYMQYLMRRRALPCLKDWDSSVQG
;
A
#
# COMPACT_ATOMS: atom_id res chain seq x y z
N MET A 1 -4.49 7.11 6.35
CA MET A 1 -3.65 6.67 7.50
C MET A 1 -2.91 5.41 7.10
N ASN A 2 -1.60 5.40 7.17
CA ASN A 2 -0.85 4.18 6.87
C ASN A 2 -1.01 3.20 8.03
N THR A 3 -1.25 1.94 7.72
CA THR A 3 -1.27 0.88 8.75
C THR A 3 0.14 0.37 8.92
N SER A 4 0.62 0.35 10.16
CA SER A 4 1.98 -0.13 10.47
C SER A 4 2.01 -0.98 11.73
N PHE A 5 3.01 -1.89 11.79
CA PHE A 5 3.28 -2.77 12.93
C PHE A 5 4.76 -2.79 13.22
N LEU A 6 5.09 -2.97 14.49
CA LEU A 6 6.47 -3.02 14.97
C LEU A 6 6.91 -4.45 15.21
N ILE A 7 8.12 -4.75 14.75
CA ILE A 7 8.81 -6.01 15.01
C ILE A 7 10.12 -5.69 15.75
N HIS A 8 10.29 -6.24 16.93
CA HIS A 8 11.53 -6.12 17.69
C HIS A 8 12.46 -7.26 17.32
N ALA A 9 13.61 -6.95 16.75
CA ALA A 9 14.58 -7.94 16.30
C ALA A 9 15.99 -7.34 16.26
N ASN A 10 16.97 -8.11 16.71
CA ASN A 10 18.40 -7.72 16.70
C ASN A 10 19.09 -8.07 15.38
N GLN A 11 18.46 -8.91 14.58
CA GLN A 11 19.03 -9.38 13.32
C GLN A 11 18.92 -8.29 12.25
N ALA A 12 20.01 -8.03 11.54
CA ALA A 12 19.96 -7.16 10.37
C ALA A 12 19.19 -7.81 9.24
N LEU A 13 18.37 -7.03 8.52
CA LEU A 13 17.60 -7.49 7.39
C LEU A 13 18.46 -7.55 6.12
N ALA A 14 18.74 -8.76 5.65
CA ALA A 14 19.22 -9.00 4.30
C ALA A 14 17.99 -9.14 3.38
N PHE A 15 17.62 -8.07 2.69
CA PHE A 15 16.34 -8.01 1.97
C PHE A 15 16.26 -9.04 0.83
N ASP A 16 17.34 -9.29 0.12
CA ASP A 16 17.36 -10.31 -0.95
C ASP A 16 17.13 -11.72 -0.40
N ASP A 17 17.67 -12.01 0.79
CA ASP A 17 17.43 -13.27 1.47
C ASP A 17 15.98 -13.38 1.94
N PHE A 18 15.39 -12.27 2.37
CA PHE A 18 13.97 -12.20 2.72
C PHE A 18 13.07 -12.45 1.49
N LEU A 19 13.38 -11.85 0.36
CA LEU A 19 12.64 -12.13 -0.88
C LEU A 19 12.71 -13.61 -1.26
N SER A 20 13.88 -14.22 -1.12
CA SER A 20 14.06 -15.66 -1.36
C SER A 20 13.28 -16.52 -0.38
N TYR A 21 13.24 -16.11 0.89
CA TYR A 21 12.45 -16.77 1.93
C TYR A 21 10.94 -16.72 1.65
N MET A 22 10.44 -15.59 1.13
CA MET A 22 9.02 -15.43 0.80
C MET A 22 8.56 -16.31 -0.38
N GLU A 23 9.47 -16.64 -1.29
CA GLU A 23 9.16 -17.44 -2.50
C GLU A 23 8.01 -16.86 -3.33
N ILE A 24 7.89 -15.53 -3.39
CA ILE A 24 6.87 -14.82 -4.16
C ILE A 24 7.54 -14.05 -5.30
N PRO A 25 7.53 -14.58 -6.55
CA PRO A 25 8.23 -13.97 -7.68
C PRO A 25 7.78 -12.54 -8.01
N SER A 26 6.52 -12.22 -7.71
CA SER A 26 5.95 -10.89 -7.96
C SER A 26 6.39 -9.83 -6.95
N LEU A 27 7.03 -10.22 -5.84
CA LEU A 27 7.50 -9.28 -4.83
C LEU A 27 8.82 -8.66 -5.29
N VAL A 28 8.81 -7.36 -5.53
CA VAL A 28 9.90 -6.62 -6.17
C VAL A 28 10.31 -5.43 -5.32
N LEU A 29 11.62 -5.31 -5.08
CA LEU A 29 12.20 -4.13 -4.44
C LEU A 29 12.20 -2.95 -5.40
N ASP A 30 11.62 -1.82 -5.00
CA ASP A 30 11.63 -0.57 -5.78
C ASP A 30 12.87 0.25 -5.48
N PHE A 31 13.09 0.58 -4.23
CA PHE A 31 14.27 1.32 -3.82
C PHE A 31 14.56 1.19 -2.33
N VAL A 32 15.78 1.54 -1.95
CA VAL A 32 16.25 1.63 -0.57
C VAL A 32 16.66 3.06 -0.28
N SER A 33 16.18 3.61 0.83
CA SER A 33 16.58 4.92 1.34
C SER A 33 17.36 4.74 2.64
N GLU A 34 18.51 5.35 2.74
CA GLU A 34 19.37 5.29 3.91
C GLU A 34 19.59 6.70 4.48
N THR A 35 19.41 6.81 5.78
CA THR A 35 19.77 7.99 6.56
C THR A 35 20.73 7.57 7.67
N PRO A 36 21.41 8.51 8.40
CA PRO A 36 22.27 8.14 9.52
C PRO A 36 21.58 7.30 10.60
N ASP A 37 20.27 7.44 10.73
CA ASP A 37 19.48 6.85 11.82
C ASP A 37 18.51 5.75 11.38
N SER A 38 18.38 5.49 10.08
CA SER A 38 17.41 4.52 9.59
C SER A 38 17.70 3.97 8.20
N LEU A 39 17.17 2.79 7.94
CA LEU A 39 17.11 2.14 6.63
C LEU A 39 15.65 1.90 6.26
N HIS A 40 15.28 2.27 5.04
CA HIS A 40 13.94 2.06 4.50
C HIS A 40 13.99 1.25 3.22
N TRP A 41 13.19 0.18 3.14
CA TRP A 41 12.96 -0.60 1.94
C TRP A 41 11.54 -0.35 1.46
N TYR A 42 11.39 -0.05 0.17
CA TYR A 42 10.10 0.14 -0.49
C TYR A 42 9.94 -0.90 -1.59
N PHE A 43 8.85 -1.60 -1.58
CA PHE A 43 8.61 -2.72 -2.49
C PHE A 43 7.12 -2.90 -2.79
N HIS A 44 6.84 -3.67 -3.82
CA HIS A 44 5.46 -3.92 -4.26
C HIS A 44 5.32 -5.35 -4.81
N ARG A 45 4.11 -5.75 -5.07
CA ARG A 45 3.78 -6.98 -5.79
C ARG A 45 3.42 -6.65 -7.22
N GLU A 46 4.29 -7.02 -8.16
CA GLU A 46 4.10 -6.75 -9.59
C GLU A 46 2.76 -7.31 -10.08
N GLY A 47 2.01 -6.50 -10.83
CA GLY A 47 0.69 -6.85 -11.35
C GLY A 47 -0.48 -6.78 -10.35
N THR A 48 -0.21 -6.57 -9.05
CA THR A 48 -1.24 -6.54 -8.00
C THR A 48 -1.27 -5.21 -7.24
N SER A 49 -0.10 -4.72 -6.85
CA SER A 49 0.00 -3.54 -5.98
C SER A 49 -0.36 -2.25 -6.71
N THR A 50 -1.05 -1.38 -6.01
CA THR A 50 -1.36 0.00 -6.42
C THR A 50 -0.56 1.02 -5.63
N THR A 51 -0.02 0.61 -4.48
CA THR A 51 0.84 1.39 -3.59
C THR A 51 2.01 0.54 -3.15
N LEU A 52 2.87 1.09 -2.29
CA LEU A 52 4.05 0.40 -1.80
C LEU A 52 3.83 -0.19 -0.40
N PHE A 53 4.51 -1.29 -0.15
CA PHE A 53 4.87 -1.72 1.19
C PHE A 53 6.18 -1.04 1.58
N SER A 54 6.38 -0.81 2.85
CA SER A 54 7.65 -0.34 3.37
C SER A 54 8.06 -1.06 4.64
N ILE A 55 9.38 -1.20 4.80
CA ILE A 55 10.01 -1.65 6.03
C ILE A 55 10.98 -0.56 6.44
N ASN A 56 10.83 -0.05 7.65
CA ASN A 56 11.74 0.95 8.22
C ASN A 56 12.48 0.34 9.42
N TYR A 57 13.80 0.31 9.35
CA TYR A 57 14.66 -0.07 10.46
C TYR A 57 15.25 1.18 11.13
N ASN A 58 14.94 1.40 12.39
CA ASN A 58 15.35 2.61 13.12
C ASN A 58 16.69 2.51 13.86
N LEU A 59 17.50 1.50 13.58
CA LEU A 59 18.79 1.22 14.23
C LEU A 59 18.72 1.00 15.77
N GLN A 60 17.50 0.82 16.31
CA GLN A 60 17.25 0.50 17.72
C GLN A 60 16.57 -0.87 17.88
N GLU A 61 16.96 -1.81 17.03
CA GLU A 61 16.41 -3.18 17.03
C GLU A 61 14.88 -3.22 16.80
N THR A 62 14.36 -2.25 16.04
CA THR A 62 12.92 -2.18 15.72
C THR A 62 12.73 -1.97 14.23
N TYR A 63 11.88 -2.83 13.64
CA TYR A 63 11.39 -2.72 12.27
C TYR A 63 9.94 -2.28 12.29
N GLU A 64 9.62 -1.24 11.56
CA GLU A 64 8.25 -0.83 11.29
C GLU A 64 7.87 -1.30 9.88
N VAL A 65 6.85 -2.15 9.81
CA VAL A 65 6.29 -2.64 8.54
C VAL A 65 5.00 -1.92 8.27
N SER A 66 4.87 -1.32 7.10
CA SER A 66 3.68 -0.55 6.76
C SER A 66 3.19 -0.81 5.33
N ILE A 67 1.93 -0.52 5.13
CA ILE A 67 1.27 -0.48 3.83
C ILE A 67 0.66 0.90 3.64
N ASP A 68 0.88 1.48 2.46
CA ASP A 68 0.40 2.81 2.14
C ASP A 68 -1.12 2.84 1.90
N ASN A 69 -1.68 4.04 2.01
CA ASN A 69 -3.08 4.29 1.69
C ASN A 69 -3.41 3.92 0.24
N LEU A 70 -4.66 3.55 0.01
CA LEU A 70 -5.19 3.15 -1.29
C LEU A 70 -4.55 1.87 -1.85
N ALA A 71 -4.02 1.03 -0.98
CA ALA A 71 -3.57 -0.30 -1.35
C ALA A 71 -4.71 -1.11 -1.98
N SER A 72 -4.35 -2.02 -2.88
CA SER A 72 -5.32 -2.94 -3.47
C SER A 72 -5.92 -3.87 -2.39
N TYR A 73 -7.13 -4.36 -2.63
CA TYR A 73 -7.76 -5.34 -1.76
C TYR A 73 -6.86 -6.56 -1.52
N ASP A 74 -6.22 -7.06 -2.57
CA ASP A 74 -5.32 -8.20 -2.48
C ASP A 74 -4.07 -7.91 -1.65
N ASP A 75 -3.56 -6.68 -1.69
CA ASP A 75 -2.44 -6.28 -0.85
C ASP A 75 -2.83 -6.09 0.61
N LEU A 76 -4.01 -5.55 0.89
CA LEU A 76 -4.55 -5.51 2.25
C LEU A 76 -4.70 -6.92 2.83
N LYS A 77 -5.17 -7.87 2.02
CA LYS A 77 -5.30 -9.27 2.40
C LYS A 77 -3.95 -9.98 2.59
N PHE A 78 -2.95 -9.59 1.83
CA PHE A 78 -1.58 -10.13 1.90
C PHE A 78 -0.80 -9.57 3.10
N PHE A 79 -1.10 -8.36 3.54
CA PHE A 79 -0.31 -7.63 4.52
C PHE A 79 -0.06 -8.38 5.84
N PRO A 80 -1.04 -9.01 6.50
CA PRO A 80 -0.78 -9.77 7.71
C PRO A 80 0.20 -10.94 7.48
N TYR A 81 0.15 -11.59 6.33
CA TYR A 81 1.11 -12.64 5.97
C TYR A 81 2.54 -12.08 5.81
N LEU A 82 2.67 -10.91 5.19
CA LEU A 82 3.96 -10.21 5.06
C LEU A 82 4.56 -9.89 6.43
N VAL A 83 3.79 -9.31 7.32
CA VAL A 83 4.23 -8.92 8.67
C VAL A 83 4.64 -10.15 9.50
N ASP A 84 3.82 -11.18 9.51
CA ASP A 84 4.10 -12.44 10.21
C ASP A 84 5.35 -13.12 9.66
N SER A 85 5.49 -13.18 8.35
CA SER A 85 6.65 -13.78 7.68
C SER A 85 7.95 -13.04 7.98
N LEU A 86 7.91 -11.71 7.98
CA LEU A 86 9.09 -10.90 8.32
C LEU A 86 9.49 -11.09 9.78
N SER A 87 8.52 -11.13 10.69
CA SER A 87 8.77 -11.40 12.11
C SER A 87 9.46 -12.76 12.31
N LYS A 88 8.99 -13.80 11.63
CA LYS A 88 9.60 -15.13 11.68
C LYS A 88 11.00 -15.16 11.05
N PHE A 89 11.17 -14.52 9.91
CA PHE A 89 12.47 -14.44 9.22
C PHE A 89 13.54 -13.76 10.09
N LEU A 90 13.16 -12.70 10.81
CA LEU A 90 14.05 -11.94 11.70
C LEU A 90 14.20 -12.58 13.10
N ASN A 91 13.52 -13.69 13.39
CA ASN A 91 13.38 -14.21 14.76
C ASN A 91 12.96 -13.12 15.77
N GLY A 92 12.10 -12.22 15.31
CA GLY A 92 11.65 -11.06 16.06
C GLY A 92 10.38 -11.33 16.86
N THR A 93 10.03 -10.35 17.67
CA THR A 93 8.78 -10.32 18.42
C THR A 93 7.89 -9.22 17.85
N LEU A 94 6.70 -9.60 17.40
CA LEU A 94 5.69 -8.67 16.94
C LEU A 94 5.01 -8.01 18.14
N ASP A 95 4.71 -6.72 18.05
CA ASP A 95 4.04 -5.94 19.11
C ASP A 95 2.55 -6.26 19.27
N ILE A 96 2.01 -7.10 18.39
CA ILE A 96 0.62 -7.54 18.41
C ILE A 96 0.56 -9.06 18.39
N ASP A 97 -0.27 -9.62 19.25
CA ASP A 97 -0.64 -11.02 19.21
C ASP A 97 -1.80 -11.21 18.21
N HIS A 98 -1.84 -12.33 17.51
CA HIS A 98 -2.96 -12.69 16.63
C HIS A 98 -3.23 -11.73 15.45
N ILE A 99 -2.18 -11.35 14.73
CA ILE A 99 -2.26 -10.41 13.59
C ILE A 99 -3.33 -10.78 12.56
N TYR A 100 -3.58 -12.07 12.31
CA TYR A 100 -4.61 -12.50 11.34
C TYR A 100 -6.04 -12.29 11.85
N GLU A 101 -6.23 -12.22 13.17
CA GLU A 101 -7.53 -11.89 13.77
C GLU A 101 -7.76 -10.38 13.72
N GLU A 102 -6.72 -9.59 13.94
CA GLU A 102 -6.78 -8.12 13.88
C GLU A 102 -6.94 -7.61 12.43
N LEU A 103 -6.17 -8.15 11.49
CA LEU A 103 -6.21 -7.76 10.08
C LEU A 103 -7.08 -8.73 9.26
N ASN A 104 -8.30 -8.93 9.70
CA ASN A 104 -9.29 -9.79 9.04
C ASN A 104 -10.08 -9.04 7.95
N GLU A 105 -11.11 -9.67 7.42
CA GLU A 105 -11.96 -9.11 6.37
C GLU A 105 -12.67 -7.81 6.80
N ASP A 106 -13.11 -7.74 8.05
CA ASP A 106 -13.78 -6.54 8.59
C ASP A 106 -12.81 -5.36 8.60
N TRP A 107 -11.55 -5.58 9.00
CA TRP A 107 -10.52 -4.55 8.94
C TRP A 107 -10.29 -4.05 7.51
N ILE A 108 -10.27 -4.95 6.52
CA ILE A 108 -10.11 -4.57 5.10
C ILE A 108 -11.27 -3.68 4.66
N GLU A 109 -12.51 -4.08 4.95
CA GLU A 109 -13.71 -3.32 4.61
C GLU A 109 -13.73 -1.95 5.29
N GLU A 110 -13.41 -1.89 6.57
CA GLU A 110 -13.30 -0.63 7.32
C GLU A 110 -12.21 0.28 6.75
N THR A 111 -11.04 -0.26 6.45
CA THR A 111 -9.93 0.50 5.85
C THR A 111 -10.35 1.13 4.53
N ILE A 112 -10.97 0.37 3.65
CA ILE A 112 -11.47 0.87 2.36
C ILE A 112 -12.57 1.93 2.56
N ALA A 113 -13.49 1.70 3.47
CA ALA A 113 -14.55 2.65 3.77
C ALA A 113 -14.01 3.97 4.33
N ASP A 114 -13.03 3.93 5.19
CA ASP A 114 -12.39 5.11 5.78
C ASP A 114 -11.63 5.92 4.73
N GLU A 115 -10.90 5.26 3.85
CA GLU A 115 -10.18 5.93 2.75
C GLU A 115 -11.14 6.63 1.79
N VAL A 116 -12.23 5.99 1.43
CA VAL A 116 -13.29 6.58 0.59
C VAL A 116 -14.00 7.72 1.29
N ALA A 117 -14.31 7.57 2.57
CA ALA A 117 -14.92 8.64 3.37
C ALA A 117 -14.00 9.86 3.47
N TYR A 118 -12.70 9.65 3.66
CA TYR A 118 -11.72 10.71 3.68
C TYR A 118 -11.62 11.44 2.33
N LEU A 119 -11.62 10.71 1.22
CA LEU A 119 -11.67 11.28 -0.12
C LEU A 119 -12.92 12.15 -0.33
N LYS A 120 -14.09 11.64 0.02
CA LYS A 120 -15.36 12.36 -0.09
C LYS A 120 -15.35 13.66 0.73
N ALA A 121 -14.91 13.59 1.98
CA ALA A 121 -14.80 14.75 2.85
C ALA A 121 -13.82 15.79 2.29
N THR A 122 -12.69 15.35 1.78
CA THR A 122 -11.68 16.24 1.18
C THR A 122 -12.21 16.93 -0.06
N LEU A 123 -12.85 16.24 -0.99
CA LEU A 123 -13.41 16.81 -2.22
C LEU A 123 -14.63 17.73 -1.96
N THR A 124 -15.26 17.62 -0.81
CA THR A 124 -16.33 18.55 -0.39
C THR A 124 -15.77 19.94 -0.07
N ILE A 125 -14.52 20.01 0.40
CA ILE A 125 -13.86 21.24 0.86
C ILE A 125 -12.85 21.75 -0.16
N LEU A 126 -12.07 20.85 -0.76
CA LEU A 126 -10.99 21.15 -1.68
C LEU A 126 -11.34 20.70 -3.11
N PRO A 127 -10.88 21.44 -4.14
CA PRO A 127 -11.16 21.07 -5.52
C PRO A 127 -10.46 19.79 -5.99
N LYS A 128 -9.40 19.38 -5.27
CA LYS A 128 -8.55 18.23 -5.65
C LYS A 128 -8.13 17.42 -4.44
N TYR A 129 -8.08 16.12 -4.63
CA TYR A 129 -7.43 15.17 -3.73
C TYR A 129 -6.14 14.66 -4.37
N PHE A 130 -5.02 14.80 -3.68
CA PHE A 130 -3.73 14.37 -4.19
C PHE A 130 -3.42 12.94 -3.77
N LEU A 131 -3.10 12.12 -4.77
CA LEU A 131 -2.60 10.76 -4.61
C LEU A 131 -1.08 10.82 -4.68
N ALA A 132 -0.43 10.77 -3.54
CA ALA A 132 1.03 10.78 -3.47
C ALA A 132 1.58 9.35 -3.47
N GLN A 133 2.58 9.11 -4.30
CA GLN A 133 3.40 7.90 -4.24
C GLN A 133 4.88 8.28 -4.09
N PRO A 134 5.68 7.47 -3.37
CA PRO A 134 7.07 7.82 -3.07
C PRO A 134 7.96 8.03 -4.29
N MET A 135 7.61 7.48 -5.44
CA MET A 135 8.46 7.47 -6.65
C MET A 135 7.91 8.24 -7.83
N ASP A 136 6.66 8.66 -7.79
CA ASP A 136 5.98 9.21 -8.96
C ASP A 136 5.53 10.65 -8.79
N ASP A 137 5.23 11.27 -9.93
CA ASP A 137 4.56 12.57 -9.98
C ASP A 137 3.23 12.51 -9.24
N LEU A 138 2.86 13.61 -8.60
CA LEU A 138 1.60 13.76 -7.92
C LEU A 138 0.43 13.52 -8.88
N ALA A 139 -0.40 12.56 -8.55
CA ALA A 139 -1.70 12.39 -9.14
C ALA A 139 -2.73 13.20 -8.35
N TYR A 140 -3.79 13.62 -9.01
CA TYR A 140 -4.93 14.22 -8.32
C TYR A 140 -6.24 13.65 -8.83
N VAL A 141 -7.23 13.67 -7.95
CA VAL A 141 -8.62 13.39 -8.25
C VAL A 141 -9.44 14.64 -7.97
N SER A 142 -10.35 14.98 -8.86
CA SER A 142 -11.33 16.05 -8.70
C SER A 142 -12.70 15.54 -9.11
N LEU A 143 -13.74 16.30 -8.80
CA LEU A 143 -15.10 15.97 -9.27
C LEU A 143 -15.16 15.91 -10.79
N ASP A 144 -14.41 16.77 -11.48
CA ASP A 144 -14.35 16.81 -12.94
C ASP A 144 -13.66 15.56 -13.53
N THR A 145 -12.66 15.00 -12.83
CA THR A 145 -12.00 13.77 -13.29
C THR A 145 -12.84 12.51 -13.03
N LEU A 146 -13.73 12.54 -12.05
CA LEU A 146 -14.65 11.45 -11.72
C LEU A 146 -15.86 11.41 -12.65
N ALA A 147 -16.39 12.55 -13.05
CA ALA A 147 -17.64 12.69 -13.79
C ALA A 147 -17.70 11.87 -15.11
N PRO A 148 -16.65 11.84 -15.97
CA PRO A 148 -16.67 11.05 -17.20
C PRO A 148 -16.87 9.54 -16.98
N PHE A 149 -16.55 9.04 -15.79
CA PHE A 149 -16.71 7.63 -15.40
C PHE A 149 -18.03 7.36 -14.66
N GLY A 150 -18.90 8.36 -14.56
CA GLY A 150 -20.15 8.28 -13.83
C GLY A 150 -19.94 8.12 -12.31
N VAL A 151 -18.85 8.65 -11.79
CA VAL A 151 -18.51 8.61 -10.36
C VAL A 151 -18.69 10.01 -9.77
N ASN A 152 -19.29 10.09 -8.59
CA ASN A 152 -19.49 11.33 -7.83
C ASN A 152 -19.49 11.06 -6.33
N LEU A 153 -19.65 12.10 -5.52
CA LEU A 153 -19.62 11.97 -4.05
C LEU A 153 -20.74 11.10 -3.47
N HIS A 154 -21.81 10.82 -4.23
CA HIS A 154 -22.90 9.95 -3.83
C HIS A 154 -22.74 8.50 -4.34
N SER A 155 -21.69 8.22 -5.11
CA SER A 155 -21.40 6.87 -5.56
C SER A 155 -21.06 5.96 -4.39
N SER A 156 -21.31 4.65 -4.57
CA SER A 156 -21.01 3.64 -3.53
C SER A 156 -19.50 3.57 -3.24
N THR A 157 -19.16 3.15 -2.03
CA THR A 157 -17.77 2.92 -1.63
C THR A 157 -17.01 2.01 -2.60
N PRO A 158 -17.51 0.84 -3.00
CA PRO A 158 -16.81 -0.01 -3.95
C PRO A 158 -16.55 0.66 -5.30
N ARG A 159 -17.48 1.48 -5.77
CA ARG A 159 -17.34 2.18 -7.05
C ARG A 159 -16.25 3.24 -7.00
N ILE A 160 -16.21 4.05 -5.95
CA ILE A 160 -15.19 5.07 -5.75
C ILE A 160 -13.83 4.41 -5.55
N TYR A 161 -13.75 3.41 -4.69
CA TYR A 161 -12.52 2.67 -4.45
C TYR A 161 -11.98 2.02 -5.73
N GLY A 162 -12.84 1.36 -6.50
CA GLY A 162 -12.48 0.76 -7.80
C GLY A 162 -11.90 1.78 -8.78
N TYR A 163 -12.48 2.98 -8.85
CA TYR A 163 -11.94 4.05 -9.68
C TYR A 163 -10.58 4.56 -9.18
N MET A 164 -10.42 4.71 -7.86
CA MET A 164 -9.14 5.07 -7.26
C MET A 164 -8.05 4.03 -7.55
N GLN A 165 -8.38 2.75 -7.44
CA GLN A 165 -7.48 1.65 -7.78
C GLN A 165 -7.08 1.69 -9.27
N TYR A 166 -8.01 1.98 -10.16
CA TYR A 166 -7.72 2.19 -11.58
C TYR A 166 -6.72 3.31 -11.82
N LEU A 167 -6.90 4.47 -11.20
CA LEU A 167 -5.98 5.60 -11.31
C LEU A 167 -4.58 5.27 -10.78
N MET A 168 -4.52 4.61 -9.63
CA MET A 168 -3.26 4.25 -8.99
C MET A 168 -2.47 3.25 -9.82
N ARG A 169 -3.13 2.25 -10.40
CA ARG A 169 -2.49 1.28 -11.31
C ARG A 169 -1.86 1.92 -12.52
N ARG A 170 -2.53 2.88 -13.11
CA ARG A 170 -2.00 3.61 -14.28
C ARG A 170 -0.69 4.34 -14.00
N ARG A 171 -0.45 4.71 -12.76
CA ARG A 171 0.71 5.51 -12.35
C ARG A 171 1.81 4.69 -11.70
N ALA A 172 1.43 3.74 -10.87
CA ALA A 172 2.37 2.94 -10.07
C ALA A 172 3.12 1.89 -10.88
N LEU A 173 2.52 1.37 -11.95
CA LEU A 173 3.05 0.21 -12.67
C LEU A 173 3.24 0.54 -14.15
N PRO A 174 4.47 0.89 -14.59
CA PRO A 174 4.77 1.18 -15.99
C PRO A 174 4.37 0.08 -16.97
N CYS A 175 4.38 -1.18 -16.53
CA CYS A 175 3.95 -2.33 -17.30
C CYS A 175 2.45 -2.34 -17.65
N LEU A 176 1.66 -1.52 -16.97
CA LEU A 176 0.23 -1.36 -17.24
C LEU A 176 -0.09 -0.19 -18.19
N LYS A 177 0.92 0.47 -18.76
CA LYS A 177 0.69 1.53 -19.76
C LYS A 177 -0.10 1.04 -20.97
N ASP A 178 0.07 -0.22 -21.34
CA ASP A 178 -0.67 -0.84 -22.46
C ASP A 178 -2.17 -1.04 -22.14
N TRP A 179 -2.51 -1.08 -20.86
CA TRP A 179 -3.90 -1.18 -20.43
C TRP A 179 -4.71 0.09 -20.74
N ASP A 180 -4.03 1.22 -20.81
CA ASP A 180 -4.63 2.52 -21.12
C ASP A 180 -5.25 2.55 -22.52
N SER A 181 -4.63 1.87 -23.49
CA SER A 181 -5.13 1.78 -24.86
C SER A 181 -6.37 0.88 -25.00
N SER A 182 -6.57 -0.08 -24.08
CA SER A 182 -7.72 -1.00 -24.11
C SER A 182 -8.95 -0.44 -23.41
N VAL A 183 -8.79 0.54 -22.53
CA VAL A 183 -9.89 1.16 -21.76
C VAL A 183 -10.42 2.42 -22.43
N GLN A 184 -9.63 3.05 -23.31
CA GLN A 184 -10.02 4.23 -24.07
C GLN A 184 -10.69 3.92 -25.41
N GLY A 185 -10.81 2.63 -25.73
CA GLY A 185 -11.50 2.16 -26.92
C GLY A 185 -13.01 2.16 -26.80
#